data_de771db9e1ca57dba80970469d8aa5a0
#
_entry.id   de771db9e1ca57dba80970469d8aa5a0
#
_cell.length_a   1.000
_cell.length_b   1.000
_cell.length_c   1.000
_cell.angle_alpha   90.00
_cell.angle_beta   90.00
_cell.angle_gamma   90.00
#
_symmetry.space_group_name_H-M   'P 1'
#
loop_
_entity.id
_entity.type
_entity.pdbx_description
1 polymer ?
#
loop_
_entity_poly.entity_id
_entity_poly.type
_entity_poly.pdbx_seq_one_letter_code
_entity_poly.pdbx_strand_id
1 'polypeptide(L)'
;MQKAQTTARSSELPTVDEQTRLKAELLNSTVGTLDKQDGYSCALCKNKGIIAYPETSGLGYSSVVFRECVCMKPRRSLRRLEKSGLKSLIKDYTFARFNVYKPWQELMYNAARCYAEKPEGWFFVGGQSGSGKTHICTAICREFLLNGRAVIYML
;
A
#
# COMPACT_ATOMS: atom_id res chain seq x y z
N MET A 1 -39.40 19.88 -49.29
CA MET A 1 -39.83 20.13 -47.89
C MET A 1 -39.57 18.86 -47.09
N GLN A 2 -38.41 18.76 -46.45
CA GLN A 2 -38.06 17.66 -45.57
C GLN A 2 -38.27 18.11 -44.13
N LYS A 3 -39.14 17.41 -43.39
CA LYS A 3 -39.37 17.62 -41.95
C LYS A 3 -38.23 17.01 -41.16
N ALA A 4 -37.52 17.82 -40.43
CA ALA A 4 -36.58 17.38 -39.42
C ALA A 4 -37.33 16.72 -38.24
N GLN A 5 -37.11 15.44 -38.02
CA GLN A 5 -37.55 14.75 -36.81
C GLN A 5 -36.59 15.06 -35.70
N THR A 6 -36.99 15.91 -34.79
CA THR A 6 -36.29 16.13 -33.50
C THR A 6 -36.63 14.96 -32.57
N THR A 7 -35.73 14.02 -32.42
CA THR A 7 -35.81 12.99 -31.37
C THR A 7 -35.47 13.62 -30.02
N ALA A 8 -36.49 13.94 -29.25
CA ALA A 8 -36.35 14.29 -27.84
C ALA A 8 -35.82 13.06 -27.08
N ARG A 9 -34.58 13.12 -26.60
CA ARG A 9 -34.07 12.18 -25.60
C ARG A 9 -34.88 12.41 -24.31
N SER A 10 -35.75 11.48 -23.95
CA SER A 10 -36.38 11.41 -22.66
C SER A 10 -35.26 11.23 -21.64
N SER A 11 -35.02 12.24 -20.78
CA SER A 11 -34.15 12.17 -19.64
C SER A 11 -34.86 11.33 -18.55
N GLU A 12 -34.76 10.02 -18.66
CA GLU A 12 -35.14 9.14 -17.54
C GLU A 12 -34.23 9.45 -16.35
N LEU A 13 -34.81 9.69 -15.19
CA LEU A 13 -34.08 9.87 -13.96
C LEU A 13 -33.33 8.58 -13.64
N PRO A 14 -32.03 8.64 -13.25
CA PRO A 14 -31.26 7.47 -12.94
C PRO A 14 -31.90 6.64 -11.82
N THR A 15 -31.85 5.31 -11.95
CA THR A 15 -32.36 4.40 -10.93
C THR A 15 -31.60 4.55 -9.60
N VAL A 16 -32.16 4.10 -8.49
CA VAL A 16 -31.52 4.19 -7.17
C VAL A 16 -30.14 3.52 -7.18
N ASP A 17 -30.00 2.41 -7.88
CA ASP A 17 -28.69 1.72 -8.04
C ASP A 17 -27.71 2.53 -8.85
N GLU A 18 -28.14 3.18 -9.90
CA GLU A 18 -27.33 4.04 -10.75
C GLU A 18 -26.90 5.31 -10.00
N GLN A 19 -27.78 5.90 -9.22
CA GLN A 19 -27.45 7.03 -8.33
C GLN A 19 -26.40 6.65 -7.30
N THR A 20 -26.51 5.46 -6.71
CA THR A 20 -25.54 4.96 -5.72
C THR A 20 -24.17 4.72 -6.35
N ARG A 21 -24.12 4.18 -7.58
CA ARG A 21 -22.87 4.03 -8.36
C ARG A 21 -22.23 5.38 -8.66
N LEU A 22 -22.98 6.31 -9.21
CA LEU A 22 -22.48 7.67 -9.50
C LEU A 22 -21.95 8.37 -8.26
N LYS A 23 -22.63 8.22 -7.12
CA LYS A 23 -22.18 8.75 -5.84
C LYS A 23 -20.85 8.12 -5.38
N ALA A 24 -20.70 6.80 -5.51
CA ALA A 24 -19.45 6.10 -5.18
C ALA A 24 -18.30 6.55 -6.11
N GLU A 25 -18.55 6.69 -7.42
CA GLU A 25 -17.58 7.18 -8.40
C GLU A 25 -17.15 8.64 -8.09
N LEU A 26 -18.10 9.51 -7.78
CA LEU A 26 -17.81 10.88 -7.38
C LEU A 26 -16.94 10.93 -6.13
N LEU A 27 -17.26 10.12 -5.11
CA LEU A 27 -16.45 9.99 -3.90
C LEU A 27 -15.04 9.47 -4.22
N ASN A 28 -14.90 8.54 -5.17
CA ASN A 28 -13.60 8.00 -5.59
C ASN A 28 -12.82 8.95 -6.50
N SER A 29 -13.45 9.93 -7.13
CA SER A 29 -12.78 10.92 -7.99
C SER A 29 -11.94 11.91 -7.20
N THR A 30 -12.32 12.20 -5.96
CA THR A 30 -11.60 13.16 -5.10
C THR A 30 -10.23 12.65 -4.66
N VAL A 31 -9.29 13.55 -4.43
CA VAL A 31 -7.93 13.25 -3.99
C VAL A 31 -7.79 13.49 -2.49
N GLY A 32 -7.13 12.57 -1.78
CA GLY A 32 -6.79 12.71 -0.38
C GLY A 32 -5.41 13.34 -0.16
N THR A 33 -5.00 13.44 1.10
CA THR A 33 -3.77 14.13 1.52
C THR A 33 -2.80 13.24 2.32
N LEU A 34 -3.02 11.93 2.35
CA LEU A 34 -2.18 11.02 3.15
C LEU A 34 -0.72 10.96 2.66
N ASP A 35 -0.49 11.18 1.36
CA ASP A 35 0.83 11.26 0.76
C ASP A 35 1.68 12.41 1.32
N LYS A 36 1.05 13.53 1.66
CA LYS A 36 1.72 14.67 2.31
C LYS A 36 2.20 14.34 3.73
N GLN A 37 1.54 13.38 4.39
CA GLN A 37 1.86 12.97 5.76
C GLN A 37 2.97 11.93 5.82
N ASP A 38 2.95 10.93 4.94
CA ASP A 38 3.82 9.76 5.00
C ASP A 38 4.71 9.55 3.76
N GLY A 39 4.57 10.41 2.75
CA GLY A 39 5.36 10.33 1.52
C GLY A 39 5.02 9.14 0.61
N TYR A 40 3.97 8.38 0.94
CA TYR A 40 3.54 7.22 0.16
C TYR A 40 2.37 7.59 -0.75
N SER A 41 2.52 7.43 -2.07
CA SER A 41 1.45 7.69 -3.02
C SER A 41 0.69 6.41 -3.39
N CYS A 42 -0.65 6.50 -3.48
CA CYS A 42 -1.52 5.41 -3.86
C CYS A 42 -2.53 5.85 -4.91
N ALA A 43 -2.40 5.30 -6.11
CA ALA A 43 -3.31 5.59 -7.23
C ALA A 43 -4.72 5.02 -7.00
N LEU A 44 -4.87 3.88 -6.32
CA LEU A 44 -6.17 3.21 -6.11
C LEU A 44 -7.15 4.09 -5.34
N CYS A 45 -6.75 4.62 -4.18
CA CYS A 45 -7.61 5.45 -3.35
C CYS A 45 -7.31 6.95 -3.51
N LYS A 46 -6.41 7.33 -4.42
CA LYS A 46 -5.95 8.71 -4.61
C LYS A 46 -5.56 9.37 -3.27
N ASN A 47 -4.80 8.62 -2.44
CA ASN A 47 -4.30 9.06 -1.12
C ASN A 47 -5.36 9.33 -0.05
N LYS A 48 -6.57 8.78 -0.17
CA LYS A 48 -7.63 8.87 0.85
C LYS A 48 -7.56 7.79 1.91
N GLY A 49 -6.97 6.62 1.59
CA GLY A 49 -6.91 5.46 2.47
C GLY A 49 -8.18 4.61 2.48
N ILE A 50 -9.27 5.10 1.87
CA ILE A 50 -10.56 4.42 1.74
C ILE A 50 -11.05 4.46 0.30
N ILE A 51 -11.88 3.48 -0.07
CA ILE A 51 -12.54 3.40 -1.37
C ILE A 51 -14.03 3.19 -1.14
N ALA A 52 -14.85 3.96 -1.86
CA ALA A 52 -16.30 3.87 -1.83
C ALA A 52 -16.78 2.81 -2.83
N TYR A 53 -17.68 1.93 -2.40
CA TYR A 53 -18.31 0.91 -3.24
C TYR A 53 -19.83 1.02 -3.15
N PRO A 54 -20.58 0.87 -4.26
CA PRO A 54 -22.01 0.66 -4.20
C PRO A 54 -22.29 -0.75 -3.65
N GLU A 55 -23.18 -0.88 -2.71
CA GLU A 55 -23.61 -2.16 -2.14
C GLU A 55 -25.12 -2.19 -2.03
N THR A 56 -25.75 -3.25 -2.57
CA THR A 56 -27.18 -3.47 -2.48
C THR A 56 -27.46 -4.54 -1.43
N SER A 57 -28.25 -4.19 -0.42
CA SER A 57 -28.65 -5.14 0.62
C SER A 57 -29.64 -6.16 0.07
N GLY A 58 -29.75 -7.33 0.72
CA GLY A 58 -30.73 -8.36 0.37
C GLY A 58 -32.21 -7.91 0.45
N LEU A 59 -32.46 -6.73 1.05
CA LEU A 59 -33.78 -6.08 1.12
C LEU A 59 -34.00 -5.05 0.00
N GLY A 60 -33.10 -4.99 -1.01
CA GLY A 60 -33.22 -4.08 -2.15
C GLY A 60 -32.82 -2.62 -1.90
N TYR A 61 -32.22 -2.31 -0.76
CA TYR A 61 -31.69 -0.96 -0.48
C TYR A 61 -30.25 -0.86 -0.96
N SER A 62 -29.98 0.16 -1.79
CA SER A 62 -28.63 0.46 -2.30
C SER A 62 -28.00 1.57 -1.47
N SER A 63 -26.78 1.36 -1.03
CA SER A 63 -26.01 2.32 -0.23
C SER A 63 -24.55 2.35 -0.63
N VAL A 64 -23.83 3.43 -0.30
CA VAL A 64 -22.38 3.51 -0.49
C VAL A 64 -21.69 3.04 0.79
N VAL A 65 -20.89 1.98 0.68
CA VAL A 65 -20.05 1.49 1.77
C VAL A 65 -18.59 1.85 1.53
N PHE A 66 -17.87 2.14 2.62
CA PHE A 66 -16.46 2.47 2.57
C PHE A 66 -15.64 1.28 3.03
N ARG A 67 -14.63 0.91 2.22
CA ARG A 67 -13.67 -0.13 2.60
C ARG A 67 -12.27 0.46 2.66
N GLU A 68 -11.46 -0.03 3.60
CA GLU A 68 -10.08 0.40 3.73
C GLU A 68 -9.27 -0.01 2.50
N CYS A 69 -8.46 0.92 1.98
CA CYS A 69 -7.57 0.63 0.86
C CYS A 69 -6.38 -0.22 1.31
N VAL A 70 -5.92 -1.12 0.45
CA VAL A 70 -4.75 -1.98 0.69
C VAL A 70 -3.49 -1.18 1.07
N CYS A 71 -3.39 0.09 0.65
CA CYS A 71 -2.27 0.97 0.99
C CYS A 71 -2.18 1.30 2.48
N MET A 72 -3.24 1.09 3.26
CA MET A 72 -3.22 1.41 4.69
C MET A 72 -2.32 0.47 5.50
N LYS A 73 -2.12 -0.77 5.04
CA LYS A 73 -1.19 -1.71 5.68
C LYS A 73 0.26 -1.19 5.65
N PRO A 74 0.87 -0.91 4.47
CA PRO A 74 2.22 -0.35 4.41
C PRO A 74 2.31 1.04 5.08
N ARG A 75 1.29 1.89 4.98
CA ARG A 75 1.27 3.21 5.67
C ARG A 75 1.36 3.08 7.19
N ARG A 76 0.64 2.13 7.77
CA ARG A 76 0.73 1.83 9.22
C ARG A 76 2.14 1.37 9.61
N SER A 77 2.78 0.55 8.78
CA SER A 77 4.15 0.10 9.00
C SER A 77 5.16 1.24 8.92
N LEU A 78 5.03 2.11 7.92
CA LEU A 78 5.86 3.33 7.80
C LEU A 78 5.75 4.22 9.05
N ARG A 79 4.53 4.48 9.53
CA ARG A 79 4.32 5.27 10.75
C ARG A 79 4.94 4.62 12.01
N ARG A 80 4.90 3.28 12.11
CA ARG A 80 5.55 2.56 13.21
C ARG A 80 7.07 2.67 13.13
N LEU A 81 7.62 2.56 11.91
CA LEU A 81 9.05 2.73 11.68
C LEU A 81 9.52 4.17 11.96
N GLU A 82 8.71 5.17 11.63
CA GLU A 82 9.00 6.57 12.00
C GLU A 82 9.09 6.75 13.51
N LYS A 83 8.13 6.16 14.24
CA LYS A 83 8.12 6.20 15.72
C LYS A 83 9.27 5.43 16.36
N SER A 84 9.79 4.39 15.70
CA SER A 84 10.92 3.59 16.20
C SER A 84 12.30 4.22 15.91
N GLY A 85 12.36 5.37 15.24
CA GLY A 85 13.63 6.04 14.86
C GLY A 85 14.33 5.40 13.66
N LEU A 86 13.77 4.40 13.02
CA LEU A 86 14.38 3.67 11.90
C LEU A 86 14.14 4.29 10.52
N LYS A 87 13.36 5.36 10.44
CA LYS A 87 13.03 5.99 9.15
C LYS A 87 14.26 6.39 8.33
N SER A 88 15.31 6.89 9.00
CA SER A 88 16.60 7.20 8.36
C SER A 88 17.31 5.95 7.89
N LEU A 89 17.35 4.90 8.71
CA LEU A 89 18.05 3.64 8.42
C LEU A 89 17.48 2.92 7.19
N ILE A 90 16.17 2.95 7.00
CA ILE A 90 15.52 2.33 5.82
C ILE A 90 15.95 2.93 4.50
N LYS A 91 16.31 4.22 4.48
CA LYS A 91 16.82 4.87 3.28
C LYS A 91 18.24 4.43 2.96
N ASP A 92 19.04 4.19 3.98
CA ASP A 92 20.46 3.90 3.85
C ASP A 92 20.76 2.41 3.84
N TYR A 93 20.04 1.61 4.64
CA TYR A 93 20.25 0.18 4.77
C TYR A 93 19.41 -0.60 3.77
N THR A 94 19.90 -0.63 2.53
CA THR A 94 19.30 -1.37 1.41
C THR A 94 20.18 -2.53 0.99
N PHE A 95 19.64 -3.53 0.33
CA PHE A 95 20.44 -4.60 -0.27
C PHE A 95 21.48 -4.07 -1.25
N ALA A 96 21.16 -3.04 -2.03
CA ALA A 96 22.08 -2.44 -2.99
C ALA A 96 23.29 -1.72 -2.34
N ARG A 97 23.15 -1.28 -1.09
CA ARG A 97 24.22 -0.60 -0.34
C ARG A 97 24.95 -1.54 0.62
N PHE A 98 24.59 -2.81 0.67
CA PHE A 98 25.28 -3.77 1.50
C PHE A 98 26.58 -4.23 0.83
N ASN A 99 27.71 -3.88 1.45
CA ASN A 99 29.01 -4.27 0.91
C ASN A 99 29.40 -5.66 1.41
N VAL A 100 29.74 -6.53 0.48
CA VAL A 100 30.21 -7.90 0.74
C VAL A 100 31.74 -7.91 0.62
N TYR A 101 32.43 -8.10 1.72
CA TYR A 101 33.90 -8.18 1.75
C TYR A 101 34.41 -9.58 2.11
N LYS A 102 33.56 -10.42 2.67
CA LYS A 102 33.93 -11.75 3.18
C LYS A 102 32.91 -12.80 2.73
N PRO A 103 33.32 -14.07 2.52
CA PRO A 103 32.41 -15.13 2.08
C PRO A 103 31.16 -15.32 2.97
N TRP A 104 31.31 -15.19 4.29
CA TRP A 104 30.16 -15.30 5.19
C TRP A 104 29.14 -14.16 5.05
N GLN A 105 29.57 -12.98 4.61
CA GLN A 105 28.67 -11.86 4.31
C GLN A 105 27.84 -12.13 3.05
N GLU A 106 28.46 -12.80 2.08
CA GLU A 106 27.77 -13.24 0.88
C GLU A 106 26.68 -14.27 1.20
N LEU A 107 27.00 -15.26 2.04
CA LEU A 107 26.01 -16.23 2.52
C LEU A 107 24.84 -15.53 3.24
N MET A 108 25.14 -14.62 4.15
CA MET A 108 24.14 -13.84 4.88
C MET A 108 23.27 -12.99 3.92
N TYR A 109 23.89 -12.33 2.96
CA TYR A 109 23.21 -11.53 1.95
C TYR A 109 22.27 -12.37 1.10
N ASN A 110 22.75 -13.49 0.56
CA ASN A 110 21.97 -14.38 -0.30
C ASN A 110 20.79 -15.00 0.47
N ALA A 111 21.01 -15.45 1.70
CA ALA A 111 19.95 -15.97 2.56
C ALA A 111 18.88 -14.91 2.85
N ALA A 112 19.30 -13.67 3.11
CA ALA A 112 18.40 -12.55 3.36
C ALA A 112 17.59 -12.16 2.11
N ARG A 113 18.20 -12.20 0.93
CA ARG A 113 17.51 -11.96 -0.35
C ARG A 113 16.45 -13.02 -0.61
N CYS A 114 16.80 -14.31 -0.50
CA CYS A 114 15.84 -15.40 -0.65
C CYS A 114 14.67 -15.27 0.33
N TYR A 115 14.96 -14.94 1.60
CA TYR A 115 13.92 -14.74 2.61
C TYR A 115 13.03 -13.53 2.30
N ALA A 116 13.58 -12.44 1.80
CA ALA A 116 12.81 -11.26 1.41
C ALA A 116 11.84 -11.54 0.24
N GLU A 117 12.22 -12.39 -0.70
CA GLU A 117 11.39 -12.82 -1.83
C GLU A 117 10.29 -13.80 -1.40
N LYS A 118 10.67 -14.81 -0.61
CA LYS A 118 9.77 -15.86 -0.14
C LYS A 118 9.90 -16.06 1.37
N PRO A 119 9.25 -15.23 2.20
CA PRO A 119 9.36 -15.29 3.66
C PRO A 119 8.54 -16.46 4.21
N GLU A 120 9.21 -17.56 4.47
CA GLU A 120 8.67 -18.74 5.12
C GLU A 120 9.45 -19.01 6.42
N GLY A 121 8.72 -19.20 7.53
CA GLY A 121 9.34 -19.45 8.83
C GLY A 121 10.09 -18.26 9.43
N TRP A 122 11.23 -18.52 10.05
CA TRP A 122 12.04 -17.54 10.77
C TRP A 122 13.35 -17.26 10.04
N PHE A 123 13.73 -15.98 9.98
CA PHE A 123 15.08 -15.57 9.58
C PHE A 123 15.85 -15.15 10.83
N PHE A 124 16.91 -15.87 11.15
CA PHE A 124 17.79 -15.57 12.28
C PHE A 124 19.18 -15.17 11.76
N VAL A 125 19.72 -14.08 12.28
CA VAL A 125 21.10 -13.65 12.00
C VAL A 125 21.82 -13.33 13.28
N GLY A 126 22.91 -14.05 13.53
CA GLY A 126 23.80 -13.90 14.70
C GLY A 126 25.19 -13.44 14.28
N GLY A 127 25.98 -12.94 15.23
CA GLY A 127 27.38 -12.56 14.99
C GLY A 127 27.81 -11.34 15.81
N GLN A 128 29.09 -10.97 15.67
CA GLN A 128 29.72 -9.87 16.39
C GLN A 128 29.09 -8.51 16.05
N SER A 129 29.31 -7.52 16.91
CA SER A 129 28.93 -6.11 16.61
C SER A 129 29.62 -5.63 15.32
N GLY A 130 28.92 -4.82 14.53
CA GLY A 130 29.45 -4.32 13.26
C GLY A 130 29.38 -5.32 12.07
N SER A 131 28.90 -6.55 12.26
CA SER A 131 28.83 -7.55 11.18
C SER A 131 27.74 -7.29 10.12
N GLY A 132 26.97 -6.20 10.23
CA GLY A 132 25.93 -5.85 9.23
C GLY A 132 24.54 -6.41 9.52
N LYS A 133 24.29 -7.01 10.70
CA LYS A 133 22.98 -7.60 11.06
C LYS A 133 21.82 -6.60 10.91
N THR A 134 21.97 -5.44 11.54
CA THR A 134 20.95 -4.37 11.48
C THR A 134 20.71 -3.92 10.04
N HIS A 135 21.76 -3.79 9.22
CA HIS A 135 21.64 -3.44 7.82
C HIS A 135 20.79 -4.47 7.06
N ILE A 136 21.12 -5.76 7.20
CA ILE A 136 20.41 -6.85 6.52
C ILE A 136 18.95 -6.93 6.98
N CYS A 137 18.69 -6.91 8.29
CA CYS A 137 17.32 -6.93 8.81
C CYS A 137 16.50 -5.72 8.32
N THR A 138 17.10 -4.53 8.29
CA THR A 138 16.45 -3.32 7.77
C THR A 138 16.19 -3.42 6.26
N ALA A 139 17.12 -4.01 5.51
CA ALA A 139 16.94 -4.24 4.07
C ALA A 139 15.77 -5.20 3.78
N ILE A 140 15.64 -6.30 4.54
CA ILE A 140 14.49 -7.21 4.47
C ILE A 140 13.18 -6.46 4.77
N CYS A 141 13.14 -5.69 5.86
CA CYS A 141 11.97 -4.89 6.23
C CYS A 141 11.57 -3.92 5.11
N ARG A 142 12.55 -3.30 4.46
CA ARG A 142 12.31 -2.40 3.33
C ARG A 142 11.66 -3.11 2.16
N GLU A 143 12.17 -4.28 1.75
CA GLU A 143 11.57 -5.07 0.67
C GLU A 143 10.12 -5.48 1.01
N PHE A 144 9.84 -5.87 2.24
CA PHE A 144 8.47 -6.17 2.66
C PHE A 144 7.54 -4.95 2.54
N LEU A 145 8.00 -3.77 2.92
CA LEU A 145 7.22 -2.53 2.79
C LEU A 145 6.96 -2.18 1.33
N LEU A 146 7.97 -2.30 0.46
CA LEU A 146 7.83 -2.04 -0.98
C LEU A 146 6.82 -2.98 -1.62
N ASN A 147 6.77 -4.24 -1.14
CA ASN A 147 5.81 -5.25 -1.57
C ASN A 147 4.45 -5.14 -0.85
N GLY A 148 4.17 -4.04 -0.14
CA GLY A 148 2.89 -3.79 0.53
C GLY A 148 2.64 -4.63 1.79
N ARG A 149 3.67 -5.31 2.32
CA ARG A 149 3.56 -6.10 3.56
C ARG A 149 3.69 -5.21 4.78
N ALA A 150 2.94 -5.53 5.83
CA ALA A 150 3.07 -4.84 7.12
C ALA A 150 4.31 -5.33 7.86
N VAL A 151 5.10 -4.41 8.39
CA VAL A 151 6.31 -4.70 9.17
C VAL A 151 6.19 -4.04 10.54
N ILE A 152 6.61 -4.77 11.58
CA ILE A 152 6.81 -4.25 12.92
C ILE A 152 8.29 -4.44 13.25
N TYR A 153 8.98 -3.35 13.59
CA TYR A 153 10.36 -3.39 14.03
C TYR A 153 10.42 -3.06 15.53
N MET A 154 11.10 -3.88 16.28
CA MET A 154 11.31 -3.69 17.72
C MET A 154 12.81 -3.71 18.00
N LEU A 155 13.28 -2.75 18.80
CA LEU A 155 14.65 -2.68 19.33
C LEU A 155 14.67 -3.28 20.72
#